data_06d5f49c5f6c03730f4139aded21550f
#
_entry.id   06d5f49c5f6c03730f4139aded21550f
#
_cell.length_a   1.000
_cell.length_b   1.000
_cell.length_c   1.000
_cell.angle_alpha   90.00
_cell.angle_beta   90.00
_cell.angle_gamma   90.00
#
_symmetry.space_group_name_H-M   'P 1'
#
loop_
_entity.id
_entity.type
_entity.pdbx_description
1 polymer ?
#
loop_
_entity_poly.entity_id
_entity_poly.type
_entity_poly.pdbx_seq_one_letter_code
_entity_poly.pdbx_strand_id
1 'polypeptide(L)'
;MRAVIFSLMWIMLLSACSARPAPDLLRPQIVAEPAGARVVRVHSVTTRATYPDAPWAYGANRSGTVQYGAFDISIPPAHKTGQIEWPSSFGKSDPATDFITRQQQRMGRASFLSQVGRGQIGLYVHGYNTSYKEALYRLAQLATDAQLDGTPVLFSWPSEGQVAAYLADRDGADYSRDAFVALLSDLTAGRSRNDPVIVLSHSMGGRLTMEALRQLKLTGRGDVLDRVEVILAAPDIDIDLFRNQIATVGKLRHPITVLTASDDRALRLSARLAAGRTRLGQLDVRDPNVQKLAVDTGIRIVDITALPAGEDTHTRYVDLISSQKSISTHNPFAGFRRAGVFVFNQAGNALRGIGTVLAN
;
A
#
# COMPACT_ATOMS: atom_id res chain seq x y z
N MET A 1 -44.85 15.61 -1.81
CA MET A 1 -43.70 15.37 -0.93
C MET A 1 -43.03 14.00 -1.12
N ARG A 2 -43.75 12.87 -1.16
CA ARG A 2 -43.11 11.54 -1.33
C ARG A 2 -42.32 11.35 -2.66
N ALA A 3 -42.83 11.88 -3.78
CA ALA A 3 -42.17 11.80 -5.08
C ALA A 3 -40.86 12.61 -5.15
N VAL A 4 -40.78 13.77 -4.49
CA VAL A 4 -39.59 14.61 -4.45
C VAL A 4 -38.48 13.98 -3.60
N ILE A 5 -38.84 13.27 -2.53
CA ILE A 5 -37.88 12.55 -1.67
C ILE A 5 -37.29 11.34 -2.44
N PHE A 6 -38.09 10.63 -3.24
CA PHE A 6 -37.59 9.55 -4.09
C PHE A 6 -36.66 10.05 -5.20
N SER A 7 -36.98 11.18 -5.84
CA SER A 7 -36.08 11.79 -6.86
C SER A 7 -34.77 12.28 -6.26
N LEU A 8 -34.76 12.87 -5.07
CA LEU A 8 -33.53 13.30 -4.39
C LEU A 8 -32.65 12.10 -3.97
N MET A 9 -33.27 11.00 -3.56
CA MET A 9 -32.55 9.77 -3.20
C MET A 9 -31.88 9.11 -4.42
N TRP A 10 -32.51 9.17 -5.61
CA TRP A 10 -31.92 8.72 -6.86
C TRP A 10 -30.77 9.61 -7.36
N ILE A 11 -30.85 10.93 -7.14
CA ILE A 11 -29.77 11.87 -7.50
C ILE A 11 -28.55 11.69 -6.60
N MET A 12 -28.72 11.35 -5.32
CA MET A 12 -27.60 11.04 -4.41
C MET A 12 -26.90 9.69 -4.76
N LEU A 13 -27.59 8.75 -5.40
CA LEU A 13 -26.97 7.49 -5.85
C LEU A 13 -26.14 7.67 -7.13
N LEU A 14 -26.35 8.73 -7.90
CA LEU A 14 -25.59 9.03 -9.12
C LEU A 14 -24.26 9.75 -8.87
N SER A 15 -24.08 10.37 -7.69
CA SER A 15 -22.85 11.08 -7.35
C SER A 15 -21.72 10.18 -6.79
N ALA A 16 -21.95 8.88 -6.62
CA ALA A 16 -20.97 7.94 -6.10
C ALA A 16 -20.14 7.23 -7.18
N CYS A 17 -20.40 7.49 -8.46
CA CYS A 17 -19.58 7.00 -9.57
C CYS A 17 -18.59 8.09 -10.01
N SER A 18 -17.54 8.37 -9.22
CA SER A 18 -16.35 8.98 -9.81
C SER A 18 -15.83 7.99 -10.85
N ALA A 19 -15.86 8.39 -12.12
CA ALA A 19 -15.41 7.53 -13.22
C ALA A 19 -13.96 7.11 -12.94
N ARG A 20 -13.75 5.80 -12.75
CA ARG A 20 -12.40 5.28 -12.56
C ARG A 20 -11.58 5.53 -13.83
N PRO A 21 -10.27 5.79 -13.66
CA PRO A 21 -9.39 5.96 -14.80
C PRO A 21 -9.51 4.79 -15.79
N ALA A 22 -9.54 5.04 -17.09
CA ALA A 22 -9.71 4.01 -18.11
C ALA A 22 -8.52 3.02 -18.16
N PRO A 23 -8.69 1.75 -18.58
CA PRO A 23 -7.59 0.80 -18.76
C PRO A 23 -6.49 1.31 -19.68
N ASP A 24 -6.83 2.13 -20.66
CA ASP A 24 -5.91 2.71 -21.66
C ASP A 24 -4.81 3.59 -21.08
N LEU A 25 -4.93 4.04 -19.82
CA LEU A 25 -3.86 4.77 -19.13
C LEU A 25 -2.56 3.97 -19.00
N LEU A 26 -2.62 2.65 -19.04
CA LEU A 26 -1.43 1.80 -19.04
C LEU A 26 -0.80 1.61 -20.41
N ARG A 27 -1.48 2.04 -21.48
CA ARG A 27 -0.94 2.00 -22.84
C ARG A 27 0.20 3.01 -22.96
N PRO A 28 1.40 2.59 -23.36
CA PRO A 28 2.52 3.50 -23.51
C PRO A 28 2.21 4.66 -24.46
N GLN A 29 2.54 5.87 -24.04
CA GLN A 29 2.35 7.07 -24.81
C GLN A 29 3.70 7.64 -25.24
N ILE A 30 3.88 7.81 -26.56
CA ILE A 30 5.05 8.45 -27.14
C ILE A 30 4.76 9.95 -27.23
N VAL A 31 5.13 10.67 -26.18
CA VAL A 31 4.98 12.14 -26.10
C VAL A 31 6.33 12.73 -25.66
N ALA A 32 6.58 13.98 -26.06
CA ALA A 32 7.76 14.69 -25.58
C ALA A 32 7.69 14.84 -24.04
N GLU A 33 8.83 14.72 -23.41
CA GLU A 33 8.90 14.89 -21.97
C GLU A 33 9.05 16.37 -21.62
N PRO A 34 8.16 16.96 -20.82
CA PRO A 34 8.27 18.36 -20.44
C PRO A 34 9.47 18.56 -19.52
N ALA A 35 10.10 19.74 -19.59
CA ALA A 35 11.18 20.09 -18.69
C ALA A 35 10.72 20.02 -17.24
N GLY A 36 11.50 19.34 -16.39
CA GLY A 36 11.18 19.14 -14.96
C GLY A 36 10.30 17.93 -14.65
N ALA A 37 9.81 17.18 -15.64
CA ALA A 37 9.18 15.89 -15.40
C ALA A 37 10.19 14.88 -14.83
N ARG A 38 9.67 13.92 -14.04
CA ARG A 38 10.47 12.81 -13.49
C ARG A 38 9.92 11.49 -14.00
N VAL A 39 10.79 10.57 -14.40
CA VAL A 39 10.39 9.22 -14.77
C VAL A 39 10.75 8.25 -13.65
N VAL A 40 9.75 7.54 -13.16
CA VAL A 40 9.91 6.49 -12.15
C VAL A 40 9.70 5.14 -12.81
N ARG A 41 10.69 4.26 -12.72
CA ARG A 41 10.54 2.86 -13.13
C ARG A 41 9.97 2.05 -11.98
N VAL A 42 8.74 1.56 -12.14
CA VAL A 42 8.08 0.66 -11.19
C VAL A 42 8.14 -0.76 -11.72
N HIS A 43 8.76 -1.67 -10.97
CA HIS A 43 8.71 -3.09 -11.23
C HIS A 43 7.41 -3.66 -10.66
N SER A 44 6.84 -4.66 -11.32
CA SER A 44 5.54 -5.20 -10.94
C SER A 44 5.50 -6.71 -11.03
N VAL A 45 4.88 -7.30 -10.01
CA VAL A 45 4.51 -8.72 -9.97
C VAL A 45 3.01 -8.79 -9.70
N THR A 46 2.28 -9.60 -10.49
CA THR A 46 0.84 -9.68 -10.33
C THR A 46 0.29 -11.08 -10.61
N THR A 47 -0.77 -11.42 -9.91
CA THR A 47 -1.61 -12.61 -10.12
C THR A 47 -2.88 -12.29 -10.89
N ARG A 48 -2.99 -11.07 -11.45
CA ARG A 48 -4.09 -10.64 -12.31
C ARG A 48 -3.91 -11.16 -13.73
N ALA A 49 -5.01 -11.53 -14.38
CA ALA A 49 -5.04 -11.73 -15.81
C ALA A 49 -5.13 -10.39 -16.55
N THR A 50 -4.62 -10.36 -17.78
CA THR A 50 -4.84 -9.24 -18.68
C THR A 50 -6.23 -9.29 -19.29
N TYR A 51 -6.70 -8.15 -19.78
CA TYR A 51 -7.91 -8.13 -20.61
C TYR A 51 -7.61 -8.79 -21.97
N PRO A 52 -8.54 -9.59 -22.52
CA PRO A 52 -8.37 -10.20 -23.85
C PRO A 52 -8.09 -9.16 -24.94
N ASP A 53 -8.87 -8.08 -24.94
CA ASP A 53 -8.81 -7.01 -25.96
C ASP A 53 -7.81 -5.90 -25.62
N ALA A 54 -7.21 -5.93 -24.41
CA ALA A 54 -6.22 -4.96 -23.97
C ALA A 54 -5.07 -5.67 -23.23
N PRO A 55 -4.21 -6.40 -23.94
CA PRO A 55 -3.14 -7.20 -23.35
C PRO A 55 -2.11 -6.39 -22.56
N TRP A 56 -2.11 -5.06 -22.72
CA TRP A 56 -1.28 -4.13 -21.94
C TRP A 56 -1.87 -3.81 -20.54
N ALA A 57 -3.14 -4.12 -20.30
CA ALA A 57 -3.82 -3.81 -19.06
C ALA A 57 -4.20 -5.08 -18.27
N TYR A 58 -4.15 -4.98 -16.95
CA TYR A 58 -4.51 -6.05 -16.03
C TYR A 58 -5.89 -5.79 -15.42
N GLY A 59 -6.75 -6.80 -15.49
CA GLY A 59 -8.11 -6.79 -14.96
C GLY A 59 -8.21 -7.29 -13.52
N ALA A 60 -9.45 -7.65 -13.12
CA ALA A 60 -9.74 -8.27 -11.84
C ALA A 60 -9.67 -9.81 -11.88
N ASN A 61 -9.70 -10.42 -13.07
CA ASN A 61 -9.64 -11.86 -13.21
C ASN A 61 -8.28 -12.39 -12.72
N ARG A 62 -8.31 -13.60 -12.16
CA ARG A 62 -7.12 -14.31 -11.67
C ARG A 62 -6.36 -14.92 -12.85
N SER A 63 -5.04 -14.75 -12.85
CA SER A 63 -4.15 -15.42 -13.79
C SER A 63 -3.70 -16.76 -13.22
N GLY A 64 -3.67 -17.81 -14.05
CA GLY A 64 -3.09 -19.12 -13.67
C GLY A 64 -1.58 -19.07 -13.47
N THR A 65 -0.91 -17.99 -13.87
CA THR A 65 0.54 -17.78 -13.72
C THR A 65 0.85 -16.40 -13.20
N VAL A 66 1.96 -16.27 -12.46
CA VAL A 66 2.45 -14.98 -11.98
C VAL A 66 3.01 -14.20 -13.16
N GLN A 67 2.61 -12.95 -13.31
CA GLN A 67 3.06 -12.03 -14.35
C GLN A 67 4.10 -11.07 -13.79
N TYR A 68 5.16 -10.81 -14.54
CA TYR A 68 6.24 -9.89 -14.18
C TYR A 68 6.38 -8.81 -15.24
N GLY A 69 6.67 -7.58 -14.81
CA GLY A 69 6.86 -6.49 -15.72
C GLY A 69 7.51 -5.25 -15.07
N ALA A 70 7.73 -4.24 -15.89
CA ALA A 70 8.15 -2.92 -15.45
C ALA A 70 7.41 -1.86 -16.25
N PHE A 71 7.20 -0.70 -15.63
CA PHE A 71 6.53 0.45 -16.20
C PHE A 71 7.36 1.70 -15.91
N ASP A 72 7.58 2.51 -16.92
CA ASP A 72 8.14 3.85 -16.75
C ASP A 72 6.98 4.85 -16.70
N ILE A 73 6.80 5.47 -15.54
CA ILE A 73 5.74 6.43 -15.27
C ILE A 73 6.34 7.83 -15.23
N SER A 74 5.90 8.71 -16.11
CA SER A 74 6.25 10.12 -16.07
C SER A 74 5.37 10.84 -15.06
N ILE A 75 6.01 11.57 -14.16
CA ILE A 75 5.39 12.42 -13.15
C ILE A 75 5.48 13.86 -13.64
N PRO A 76 4.37 14.60 -13.75
CA PRO A 76 4.37 15.94 -14.33
C PRO A 76 5.17 16.94 -13.48
N PRO A 77 5.73 18.00 -14.08
CA PRO A 77 6.40 19.05 -13.31
C PRO A 77 5.46 19.80 -12.35
N ALA A 78 4.15 19.79 -12.63
CA ALA A 78 3.11 20.38 -11.78
C ALA A 78 2.67 19.47 -10.62
N HIS A 79 3.33 18.32 -10.40
CA HIS A 79 2.97 17.33 -9.39
C HIS A 79 2.88 17.92 -7.99
N LYS A 80 1.81 17.56 -7.27
CA LYS A 80 1.58 17.94 -5.88
C LYS A 80 1.74 16.72 -4.97
N THR A 81 2.58 16.86 -3.98
CA THR A 81 2.84 15.82 -2.98
C THR A 81 1.55 15.19 -2.45
N GLY A 82 1.49 13.85 -2.40
CA GLY A 82 0.34 13.08 -1.94
C GLY A 82 -0.73 12.84 -3.00
N GLN A 83 -0.71 13.53 -4.12
CA GLN A 83 -1.73 13.45 -5.18
C GLN A 83 -1.27 12.55 -6.33
N ILE A 84 -2.22 12.11 -7.13
CA ILE A 84 -1.99 11.52 -8.44
C ILE A 84 -2.78 12.37 -9.42
N GLU A 85 -2.09 13.06 -10.29
CA GLU A 85 -2.69 13.87 -11.33
C GLU A 85 -3.19 12.95 -12.45
N TRP A 86 -4.47 12.56 -12.34
CA TRP A 86 -5.12 11.69 -13.32
C TRP A 86 -5.43 12.44 -14.61
N PRO A 87 -5.15 11.83 -15.78
CA PRO A 87 -5.61 12.39 -17.04
C PRO A 87 -7.12 12.61 -17.05
N SER A 88 -7.56 13.68 -17.71
CA SER A 88 -8.98 13.95 -17.92
C SER A 88 -9.65 12.78 -18.64
N SER A 89 -10.85 12.38 -18.20
CA SER A 89 -11.65 11.31 -18.82
C SER A 89 -12.08 11.63 -20.27
N PHE A 90 -11.99 12.91 -20.68
CA PHE A 90 -12.50 13.42 -21.93
C PHE A 90 -11.43 13.98 -22.88
N GLY A 91 -10.16 13.86 -22.55
CA GLY A 91 -9.07 14.47 -23.33
C GLY A 91 -7.89 13.53 -23.55
N LYS A 92 -6.95 13.98 -24.39
CA LYS A 92 -5.63 13.39 -24.46
C LYS A 92 -4.88 13.71 -23.17
N SER A 93 -4.10 12.75 -22.63
CA SER A 93 -3.22 13.01 -21.50
C SER A 93 -2.21 14.10 -21.83
N ASP A 94 -2.01 15.04 -20.92
CA ASP A 94 -1.02 16.10 -21.03
C ASP A 94 0.19 15.77 -20.12
N PRO A 95 1.38 15.52 -20.67
CA PRO A 95 2.56 15.18 -19.86
C PRO A 95 3.01 16.30 -18.92
N ALA A 96 2.55 17.54 -19.12
CA ALA A 96 2.87 18.66 -18.24
C ALA A 96 2.03 18.68 -16.94
N THR A 97 0.85 18.05 -16.98
CA THR A 97 -0.11 18.07 -15.85
C THR A 97 -0.51 16.69 -15.35
N ASP A 98 -0.29 15.62 -16.13
CA ASP A 98 -0.84 14.30 -15.85
C ASP A 98 0.26 13.25 -15.67
N PHE A 99 -0.02 12.24 -14.84
CA PHE A 99 0.76 11.00 -14.80
C PHE A 99 0.56 10.23 -16.10
N ILE A 100 1.66 9.82 -16.74
CA ILE A 100 1.64 9.11 -18.03
C ILE A 100 2.50 7.86 -17.99
N THR A 101 1.96 6.74 -18.48
CA THR A 101 2.76 5.56 -18.79
C THR A 101 3.58 5.77 -20.05
N ARG A 102 4.91 5.83 -19.93
CA ARG A 102 5.85 6.04 -21.04
C ARG A 102 6.27 4.73 -21.68
N GLN A 103 6.52 3.73 -20.87
CA GLN A 103 6.97 2.42 -21.32
C GLN A 103 6.34 1.33 -20.47
N GLN A 104 6.08 0.20 -21.08
CA GLN A 104 5.70 -1.04 -20.43
C GLN A 104 6.55 -2.17 -20.98
N GLN A 105 7.10 -2.99 -20.10
CA GLN A 105 7.87 -4.17 -20.45
C GLN A 105 7.31 -5.38 -19.71
N ARG A 106 6.96 -6.44 -20.42
CA ARG A 106 6.71 -7.75 -19.83
C ARG A 106 8.00 -8.54 -19.84
N MET A 107 8.20 -9.34 -18.80
CA MET A 107 9.43 -10.11 -18.66
C MET A 107 9.20 -11.42 -17.90
N GLY A 108 10.14 -12.34 -18.01
CA GLY A 108 10.17 -13.53 -17.16
C GLY A 108 10.76 -13.22 -15.77
N ARG A 109 10.51 -14.13 -14.81
CA ARG A 109 10.99 -14.01 -13.41
C ARG A 109 12.50 -13.73 -13.32
N ALA A 110 13.34 -14.41 -14.08
CA ALA A 110 14.79 -14.23 -14.02
C ALA A 110 15.20 -12.81 -14.45
N SER A 111 14.63 -12.29 -15.55
CA SER A 111 14.87 -10.93 -16.03
C SER A 111 14.36 -9.88 -15.02
N PHE A 112 13.20 -10.12 -14.41
CA PHE A 112 12.67 -9.27 -13.36
C PHE A 112 13.63 -9.15 -12.17
N LEU A 113 14.09 -10.27 -11.62
CA LEU A 113 15.01 -10.29 -10.49
C LEU A 113 16.36 -9.64 -10.82
N SER A 114 16.84 -9.82 -12.05
CA SER A 114 18.05 -9.17 -12.53
C SER A 114 17.89 -7.64 -12.59
N GLN A 115 16.74 -7.14 -13.05
CA GLN A 115 16.47 -5.69 -13.16
C GLN A 115 16.19 -5.04 -11.80
N VAL A 116 15.48 -5.71 -10.90
CA VAL A 116 15.26 -5.23 -9.51
C VAL A 116 16.58 -5.10 -8.78
N GLY A 117 17.52 -6.00 -9.05
CA GLY A 117 18.87 -5.90 -8.51
C GLY A 117 18.96 -6.18 -7.00
N ARG A 118 20.08 -5.78 -6.41
CA ARG A 118 20.39 -5.98 -4.99
C ARG A 118 20.39 -4.69 -4.17
N GLY A 119 20.06 -3.55 -4.77
CA GLY A 119 19.88 -2.28 -4.08
C GLY A 119 18.70 -2.30 -3.13
N GLN A 120 18.44 -1.21 -2.48
CA GLN A 120 17.26 -1.04 -1.63
C GLN A 120 15.96 -1.36 -2.41
N ILE A 121 15.03 -2.05 -1.78
CA ILE A 121 13.74 -2.40 -2.38
C ILE A 121 12.60 -1.91 -1.50
N GLY A 122 11.70 -1.12 -2.11
CA GLY A 122 10.41 -0.77 -1.53
C GLY A 122 9.29 -1.58 -2.21
N LEU A 123 8.74 -2.57 -1.52
CA LEU A 123 7.66 -3.42 -2.00
C LEU A 123 6.31 -2.90 -1.49
N TYR A 124 5.42 -2.53 -2.40
CA TYR A 124 4.08 -2.06 -2.09
C TYR A 124 3.03 -3.11 -2.39
N VAL A 125 2.11 -3.33 -1.45
CA VAL A 125 0.94 -4.21 -1.58
C VAL A 125 -0.32 -3.39 -1.37
N HIS A 126 -1.12 -3.25 -2.42
CA HIS A 126 -2.32 -2.40 -2.40
C HIS A 126 -3.47 -2.98 -1.57
N GLY A 127 -4.44 -2.14 -1.26
CA GLY A 127 -5.62 -2.48 -0.49
C GLY A 127 -6.80 -2.98 -1.32
N TYR A 128 -7.93 -3.15 -0.62
CA TYR A 128 -9.24 -3.40 -1.19
C TYR A 128 -9.68 -2.29 -2.15
N ASN A 129 -10.56 -2.65 -3.10
CA ASN A 129 -11.19 -1.72 -4.03
C ASN A 129 -10.17 -0.93 -4.88
N THR A 130 -9.05 -1.56 -5.24
CA THR A 130 -7.94 -0.92 -5.96
C THR A 130 -7.69 -1.63 -7.29
N SER A 131 -7.81 -0.94 -8.41
CA SER A 131 -7.42 -1.45 -9.71
C SER A 131 -5.90 -1.49 -9.87
N TYR A 132 -5.42 -2.26 -10.85
CA TYR A 132 -3.97 -2.37 -11.11
C TYR A 132 -3.31 -1.02 -11.38
N LYS A 133 -3.92 -0.18 -12.22
CA LYS A 133 -3.40 1.16 -12.56
C LYS A 133 -3.35 2.11 -11.37
N GLU A 134 -4.37 2.06 -10.49
CA GLU A 134 -4.37 2.85 -9.27
C GLU A 134 -3.22 2.43 -8.33
N ALA A 135 -2.99 1.12 -8.17
CA ALA A 135 -1.87 0.62 -7.39
C ALA A 135 -0.51 1.02 -7.98
N LEU A 136 -0.38 0.93 -9.31
CA LEU A 136 0.86 1.26 -10.03
C LEU A 136 1.21 2.75 -9.90
N TYR A 137 0.24 3.64 -10.16
CA TYR A 137 0.45 5.08 -10.07
C TYR A 137 0.63 5.54 -8.62
N ARG A 138 -0.06 4.90 -7.66
CA ARG A 138 0.16 5.16 -6.23
C ARG A 138 1.61 4.84 -5.82
N LEU A 139 2.17 3.73 -6.27
CA LEU A 139 3.56 3.42 -5.95
C LEU A 139 4.53 4.40 -6.64
N ALA A 140 4.27 4.79 -7.89
CA ALA A 140 5.09 5.81 -8.57
C ALA A 140 5.05 7.15 -7.83
N GLN A 141 3.87 7.58 -7.37
CA GLN A 141 3.70 8.78 -6.56
C GLN A 141 4.47 8.67 -5.23
N LEU A 142 4.27 7.58 -4.47
CA LEU A 142 4.96 7.38 -3.18
C LEU A 142 6.48 7.38 -3.34
N ALA A 143 7.00 6.71 -4.39
CA ALA A 143 8.44 6.67 -4.67
C ALA A 143 9.01 8.06 -5.02
N THR A 144 8.22 8.87 -5.74
CA THR A 144 8.59 10.25 -6.09
C THR A 144 8.63 11.15 -4.86
N ASP A 145 7.56 11.16 -4.08
CA ASP A 145 7.38 12.06 -2.95
C ASP A 145 8.38 11.75 -1.82
N ALA A 146 8.52 10.47 -1.50
CA ALA A 146 9.46 10.01 -0.49
C ALA A 146 10.92 10.06 -0.96
N GLN A 147 11.17 10.43 -2.23
CA GLN A 147 12.52 10.38 -2.84
C GLN A 147 13.17 9.01 -2.57
N LEU A 148 12.43 7.94 -2.86
CA LEU A 148 12.90 6.57 -2.58
C LEU A 148 14.24 6.31 -3.26
N ASP A 149 15.28 6.10 -2.44
CA ASP A 149 16.58 5.66 -2.92
C ASP A 149 16.58 4.12 -3.01
N GLY A 150 16.00 3.62 -4.10
CA GLY A 150 15.85 2.19 -4.28
C GLY A 150 14.88 1.82 -5.40
N THR A 151 14.65 0.53 -5.55
CA THR A 151 13.76 -0.02 -6.59
C THR A 151 12.33 -0.15 -6.06
N PRO A 152 11.36 0.61 -6.60
CA PRO A 152 9.95 0.41 -6.26
C PRO A 152 9.41 -0.84 -6.95
N VAL A 153 8.83 -1.74 -6.16
CA VAL A 153 8.22 -2.99 -6.61
C VAL A 153 6.76 -3.02 -6.19
N LEU A 154 5.85 -3.27 -7.10
CA LEU A 154 4.43 -3.49 -6.85
C LEU A 154 4.13 -4.98 -6.80
N PHE A 155 3.49 -5.46 -5.73
CA PHE A 155 2.74 -6.71 -5.79
C PHE A 155 1.25 -6.40 -5.91
N SER A 156 0.63 -6.78 -7.04
CA SER A 156 -0.78 -6.52 -7.29
C SER A 156 -1.59 -7.81 -7.36
N TRP A 157 -2.48 -8.00 -6.38
CA TRP A 157 -3.44 -9.08 -6.32
C TRP A 157 -4.77 -8.69 -7.00
N PRO A 158 -5.62 -9.65 -7.46
CA PRO A 158 -6.84 -9.38 -8.24
C PRO A 158 -7.96 -8.84 -7.33
N SER A 159 -8.00 -7.52 -7.13
CA SER A 159 -9.12 -6.78 -6.58
C SER A 159 -10.06 -6.37 -7.71
N GLU A 160 -11.37 -6.51 -7.47
CA GLU A 160 -12.43 -6.14 -8.43
C GLU A 160 -12.45 -4.63 -8.69
N GLY A 161 -11.92 -3.85 -7.77
CA GLY A 161 -12.00 -2.40 -7.86
C GLY A 161 -13.43 -1.88 -7.71
N GLN A 162 -14.27 -2.53 -6.93
CA GLN A 162 -15.67 -2.18 -6.70
C GLN A 162 -16.00 -2.25 -5.21
N VAL A 163 -16.71 -1.24 -4.71
CA VAL A 163 -17.06 -1.15 -3.28
C VAL A 163 -17.93 -2.34 -2.82
N ALA A 164 -18.76 -2.90 -3.69
CA ALA A 164 -19.62 -4.04 -3.35
C ALA A 164 -18.86 -5.38 -3.31
N ALA A 165 -17.63 -5.45 -3.83
CA ALA A 165 -16.91 -6.70 -4.05
C ALA A 165 -15.97 -7.08 -2.88
N TYR A 166 -16.25 -6.65 -1.65
CA TYR A 166 -15.36 -6.86 -0.49
C TYR A 166 -14.98 -8.34 -0.28
N LEU A 167 -15.94 -9.27 -0.39
CA LEU A 167 -15.69 -10.70 -0.21
C LEU A 167 -14.84 -11.28 -1.36
N ALA A 168 -15.14 -10.90 -2.60
CA ALA A 168 -14.36 -11.32 -3.77
C ALA A 168 -12.90 -10.83 -3.68
N ASP A 169 -12.70 -9.60 -3.23
CA ASP A 169 -11.38 -9.00 -3.00
C ASP A 169 -10.62 -9.76 -1.91
N ARG A 170 -11.29 -10.13 -0.81
CA ARG A 170 -10.66 -10.95 0.24
C ARG A 170 -10.19 -12.30 -0.30
N ASP A 171 -11.03 -12.97 -1.10
CA ASP A 171 -10.64 -14.22 -1.74
C ASP A 171 -9.53 -14.03 -2.77
N GLY A 172 -9.50 -12.88 -3.47
CA GLY A 172 -8.43 -12.48 -4.40
C GLY A 172 -7.08 -12.28 -3.69
N ALA A 173 -7.11 -11.68 -2.51
CA ALA A 173 -5.91 -11.52 -1.67
C ALA A 173 -5.41 -12.88 -1.17
N ASP A 174 -6.31 -13.72 -0.63
CA ASP A 174 -5.96 -15.06 -0.14
C ASP A 174 -5.44 -15.97 -1.28
N TYR A 175 -6.02 -15.90 -2.50
CA TYR A 175 -5.55 -16.58 -3.70
C TYR A 175 -4.09 -16.21 -4.05
N SER A 176 -3.69 -14.99 -3.79
CA SER A 176 -2.38 -14.46 -4.19
C SER A 176 -1.27 -14.72 -3.16
N ARG A 177 -1.60 -15.33 -2.02
CA ARG A 177 -0.67 -15.54 -0.90
C ARG A 177 0.59 -16.30 -1.30
N ASP A 178 0.45 -17.41 -2.01
CA ASP A 178 1.60 -18.27 -2.34
C ASP A 178 2.54 -17.58 -3.34
N ALA A 179 1.98 -16.82 -4.29
CA ALA A 179 2.77 -15.98 -5.20
C ALA A 179 3.52 -14.88 -4.45
N PHE A 180 2.91 -14.31 -3.42
CA PHE A 180 3.55 -13.29 -2.58
C PHE A 180 4.65 -13.88 -1.70
N VAL A 181 4.45 -15.07 -1.11
CA VAL A 181 5.48 -15.83 -0.38
C VAL A 181 6.69 -16.13 -1.29
N ALA A 182 6.43 -16.56 -2.53
CA ALA A 182 7.50 -16.80 -3.50
C ALA A 182 8.26 -15.52 -3.82
N LEU A 183 7.57 -14.39 -4.06
CA LEU A 183 8.19 -13.11 -4.31
C LEU A 183 9.06 -12.64 -3.13
N LEU A 184 8.57 -12.72 -1.89
CA LEU A 184 9.36 -12.37 -0.71
C LEU A 184 10.63 -13.23 -0.61
N SER A 185 10.51 -14.53 -0.88
CA SER A 185 11.66 -15.44 -0.89
C SER A 185 12.69 -15.04 -1.96
N ASP A 186 12.22 -14.66 -3.15
CA ASP A 186 13.09 -14.24 -4.25
C ASP A 186 13.81 -12.91 -3.94
N LEU A 187 13.07 -11.90 -3.47
CA LEU A 187 13.62 -10.58 -3.21
C LEU A 187 14.60 -10.58 -2.03
N THR A 188 14.44 -11.50 -1.08
CA THR A 188 15.34 -11.62 0.09
C THR A 188 16.52 -12.54 -0.14
N ALA A 189 16.54 -13.33 -1.23
CA ALA A 189 17.60 -14.28 -1.53
C ALA A 189 18.98 -13.59 -1.63
N GLY A 190 19.93 -14.05 -0.83
CA GLY A 190 21.29 -13.52 -0.82
C GLY A 190 21.46 -12.09 -0.27
N ARG A 191 20.41 -11.49 0.30
CA ARG A 191 20.50 -10.17 0.96
C ARG A 191 21.08 -10.28 2.37
N SER A 192 21.68 -9.19 2.83
CA SER A 192 22.06 -9.04 4.24
C SER A 192 20.81 -8.91 5.11
N ARG A 193 20.89 -9.43 6.35
CA ARG A 193 19.86 -9.20 7.37
C ARG A 193 19.75 -7.73 7.81
N ASN A 194 20.79 -6.92 7.54
CA ASN A 194 20.82 -5.49 7.85
C ASN A 194 20.34 -4.60 6.70
N ASP A 195 20.01 -5.21 5.56
CA ASP A 195 19.46 -4.55 4.37
C ASP A 195 18.16 -5.26 3.97
N PRO A 196 17.08 -5.05 4.75
CA PRO A 196 15.80 -5.73 4.51
C PRO A 196 15.07 -5.17 3.28
N VAL A 197 14.20 -6.00 2.71
CA VAL A 197 13.15 -5.53 1.80
C VAL A 197 12.10 -4.82 2.65
N ILE A 198 11.81 -3.55 2.34
CA ILE A 198 10.75 -2.79 3.01
C ILE A 198 9.43 -3.13 2.36
N VAL A 199 8.49 -3.67 3.11
CA VAL A 199 7.16 -4.07 2.66
C VAL A 199 6.13 -3.09 3.23
N LEU A 200 5.57 -2.24 2.38
CA LEU A 200 4.45 -1.37 2.72
C LEU A 200 3.15 -2.01 2.24
N SER A 201 2.29 -2.40 3.16
CA SER A 201 1.02 -3.05 2.84
C SER A 201 -0.16 -2.23 3.34
N HIS A 202 -1.06 -1.87 2.43
CA HIS A 202 -2.22 -1.05 2.74
C HIS A 202 -3.48 -1.91 2.91
N SER A 203 -4.28 -1.61 3.94
CA SER A 203 -5.63 -2.16 4.15
C SER A 203 -5.68 -3.70 4.06
N MET A 204 -6.44 -4.29 3.14
CA MET A 204 -6.53 -5.73 2.88
C MET A 204 -5.20 -6.34 2.41
N GLY A 205 -4.30 -5.55 1.81
CA GLY A 205 -2.92 -5.97 1.53
C GLY A 205 -2.15 -6.34 2.80
N GLY A 206 -2.48 -5.71 3.94
CA GLY A 206 -1.95 -6.08 5.25
C GLY A 206 -2.37 -7.49 5.68
N ARG A 207 -3.63 -7.89 5.42
CA ARG A 207 -4.11 -9.26 5.63
C ARG A 207 -3.28 -10.26 4.83
N LEU A 208 -3.12 -10.02 3.53
CA LEU A 208 -2.30 -10.86 2.65
C LEU A 208 -0.86 -10.97 3.18
N THR A 209 -0.27 -9.86 3.61
CA THR A 209 1.10 -9.83 4.12
C THR A 209 1.22 -10.66 5.40
N MET A 210 0.31 -10.52 6.36
CA MET A 210 0.36 -11.29 7.60
C MET A 210 0.18 -12.80 7.37
N GLU A 211 -0.69 -13.20 6.44
CA GLU A 211 -0.83 -14.62 6.05
C GLU A 211 0.45 -15.16 5.38
N ALA A 212 1.11 -14.36 4.53
CA ALA A 212 2.38 -14.75 3.93
C ALA A 212 3.50 -14.90 4.98
N LEU A 213 3.62 -13.98 5.94
CA LEU A 213 4.58 -14.09 7.03
C LEU A 213 4.32 -15.34 7.88
N ARG A 214 3.03 -15.60 8.18
CA ARG A 214 2.62 -16.80 8.91
C ARG A 214 3.00 -18.07 8.14
N GLN A 215 2.76 -18.13 6.84
CA GLN A 215 3.14 -19.27 6.00
C GLN A 215 4.66 -19.47 5.98
N LEU A 216 5.45 -18.41 5.80
CA LEU A 216 6.91 -18.45 5.87
C LEU A 216 7.39 -19.02 7.21
N LYS A 217 6.78 -18.61 8.32
CA LYS A 217 7.12 -19.14 9.63
C LYS A 217 6.84 -20.62 9.74
N LEU A 218 5.64 -21.06 9.36
CA LEU A 218 5.19 -22.46 9.44
C LEU A 218 6.01 -23.40 8.53
N THR A 219 6.54 -22.88 7.43
CA THR A 219 7.40 -23.62 6.50
C THR A 219 8.90 -23.51 6.81
N GLY A 220 9.26 -22.97 7.99
CA GLY A 220 10.65 -22.88 8.45
C GLY A 220 11.50 -21.82 7.74
N ARG A 221 10.89 -20.87 7.01
CA ARG A 221 11.58 -19.83 6.25
C ARG A 221 11.90 -18.60 7.09
N GLY A 222 12.49 -18.81 8.28
CA GLY A 222 12.99 -17.74 9.13
C GLY A 222 14.06 -16.89 8.45
N ASP A 223 14.79 -17.46 7.50
CA ASP A 223 15.77 -16.75 6.68
C ASP A 223 15.16 -15.59 5.87
N VAL A 224 13.93 -15.75 5.38
CA VAL A 224 13.16 -14.69 4.70
C VAL A 224 12.66 -13.66 5.70
N LEU A 225 12.10 -14.12 6.83
CA LEU A 225 11.54 -13.26 7.88
C LEU A 225 12.59 -12.31 8.48
N ASP A 226 13.84 -12.74 8.58
CA ASP A 226 14.95 -11.92 9.07
C ASP A 226 15.37 -10.79 8.11
N ARG A 227 14.85 -10.79 6.89
CA ARG A 227 15.23 -9.88 5.80
C ARG A 227 14.07 -9.06 5.23
N VAL A 228 12.98 -8.98 5.97
CA VAL A 228 11.84 -8.11 5.66
C VAL A 228 11.61 -7.12 6.79
N GLU A 229 11.30 -5.89 6.45
CA GLU A 229 10.77 -4.89 7.36
C GLU A 229 9.35 -4.53 6.90
N VAL A 230 8.35 -4.74 7.76
CA VAL A 230 6.94 -4.67 7.38
C VAL A 230 6.27 -3.47 8.02
N ILE A 231 5.60 -2.67 7.18
CA ILE A 231 4.75 -1.55 7.56
C ILE A 231 3.32 -1.87 7.10
N LEU A 232 2.42 -2.03 8.04
CA LEU A 232 1.00 -2.23 7.80
C LEU A 232 0.29 -0.89 7.93
N ALA A 233 -0.14 -0.31 6.81
CA ALA A 233 -0.84 0.98 6.77
C ALA A 233 -2.36 0.75 6.79
N ALA A 234 -3.04 1.26 7.82
CA ALA A 234 -4.48 1.12 8.02
C ALA A 234 -4.98 -0.33 7.78
N PRO A 235 -4.36 -1.35 8.42
CA PRO A 235 -4.62 -2.76 8.08
C PRO A 235 -6.06 -3.18 8.38
N ASP A 236 -6.73 -3.72 7.35
CA ASP A 236 -8.08 -4.28 7.46
C ASP A 236 -8.01 -5.76 7.90
N ILE A 237 -7.58 -5.96 9.13
CA ILE A 237 -7.43 -7.27 9.75
C ILE A 237 -8.25 -7.29 11.04
N ASP A 238 -9.03 -8.34 11.26
CA ASP A 238 -9.67 -8.60 12.54
C ASP A 238 -8.62 -8.72 13.64
N ILE A 239 -8.84 -8.08 14.79
CA ILE A 239 -7.82 -8.02 15.86
C ILE A 239 -7.51 -9.39 16.45
N ASP A 240 -8.49 -10.28 16.57
CA ASP A 240 -8.27 -11.62 17.12
C ASP A 240 -7.53 -12.51 16.09
N LEU A 241 -7.85 -12.34 14.80
CA LEU A 241 -7.08 -12.98 13.73
C LEU A 241 -5.62 -12.50 13.75
N PHE A 242 -5.38 -11.21 13.89
CA PHE A 242 -4.02 -10.65 13.98
C PHE A 242 -3.26 -11.21 15.18
N ARG A 243 -3.90 -11.32 16.36
CA ARG A 243 -3.29 -11.92 17.55
C ARG A 243 -2.82 -13.35 17.27
N ASN A 244 -3.64 -14.15 16.61
CA ASN A 244 -3.27 -15.52 16.23
C ASN A 244 -2.14 -15.57 15.19
N GLN A 245 -2.16 -14.66 14.20
CA GLN A 245 -1.10 -14.56 13.20
C GLN A 245 0.22 -14.17 13.84
N ILE A 246 0.25 -13.12 14.66
CA ILE A 246 1.48 -12.64 15.29
C ILE A 246 2.03 -13.61 16.34
N ALA A 247 1.17 -14.35 17.04
CA ALA A 247 1.58 -15.42 17.94
C ALA A 247 2.34 -16.53 17.19
N THR A 248 1.90 -16.85 15.97
CA THR A 248 2.60 -17.83 15.10
C THR A 248 3.90 -17.25 14.52
N VAL A 249 3.87 -16.04 13.99
CA VAL A 249 5.03 -15.37 13.39
C VAL A 249 6.14 -15.14 14.41
N GLY A 250 5.74 -14.74 15.62
CA GLY A 250 6.66 -14.38 16.69
C GLY A 250 7.34 -13.03 16.49
N LYS A 251 8.29 -12.73 17.36
CA LYS A 251 9.08 -11.49 17.25
C LYS A 251 10.02 -11.60 16.05
N LEU A 252 9.93 -10.60 15.16
CA LEU A 252 10.81 -10.49 14.01
C LEU A 252 12.07 -9.68 14.36
N ARG A 253 13.14 -9.87 13.61
CA ARG A 253 14.37 -9.06 13.68
C ARG A 253 14.05 -7.57 13.46
N HIS A 254 13.25 -7.27 12.44
CA HIS A 254 12.70 -5.95 12.16
C HIS A 254 11.24 -5.94 12.65
N PRO A 255 10.91 -5.22 13.73
CA PRO A 255 9.56 -5.20 14.27
C PRO A 255 8.54 -4.72 13.25
N ILE A 256 7.41 -5.42 13.15
CA ILE A 256 6.29 -4.96 12.31
C ILE A 256 5.80 -3.61 12.85
N THR A 257 5.63 -2.66 11.95
CA THR A 257 5.03 -1.36 12.26
C THR A 257 3.59 -1.32 11.78
N VAL A 258 2.68 -0.93 12.64
CA VAL A 258 1.25 -0.77 12.34
C VAL A 258 0.90 0.71 12.41
N LEU A 259 0.47 1.30 11.29
CA LEU A 259 -0.07 2.65 11.25
C LEU A 259 -1.58 2.57 11.49
N THR A 260 -2.06 3.25 12.53
CA THR A 260 -3.47 3.25 12.93
C THR A 260 -4.06 4.64 12.89
N ALA A 261 -5.36 4.72 12.60
CA ALA A 261 -6.15 5.94 12.72
C ALA A 261 -7.53 5.60 13.28
N SER A 262 -7.84 6.07 14.49
CA SER A 262 -9.10 5.74 15.19
C SER A 262 -10.34 6.30 14.49
N ASP A 263 -10.19 7.32 13.64
CA ASP A 263 -11.24 7.97 12.85
C ASP A 263 -11.41 7.42 11.43
N ASP A 264 -10.71 6.34 11.06
CA ASP A 264 -10.78 5.71 9.74
C ASP A 264 -12.18 5.25 9.37
N ARG A 265 -12.77 5.87 8.34
CA ARG A 265 -14.16 5.63 7.92
C ARG A 265 -14.31 4.33 7.15
N ALA A 266 -13.34 3.96 6.33
CA ALA A 266 -13.39 2.73 5.53
C ALA A 266 -13.28 1.50 6.44
N LEU A 267 -12.39 1.52 7.42
CA LEU A 267 -12.28 0.43 8.40
C LEU A 267 -13.51 0.32 9.30
N ARG A 268 -14.18 1.45 9.62
CA ARG A 268 -15.47 1.38 10.31
C ARG A 268 -16.54 0.67 9.49
N LEU A 269 -16.57 0.92 8.18
CA LEU A 269 -17.47 0.21 7.29
C LEU A 269 -17.12 -1.29 7.22
N SER A 270 -15.84 -1.62 7.03
CA SER A 270 -15.36 -3.00 7.04
C SER A 270 -15.71 -3.72 8.34
N ALA A 271 -15.52 -3.08 9.50
CA ALA A 271 -15.89 -3.63 10.80
C ALA A 271 -17.39 -3.98 10.87
N ARG A 272 -18.27 -3.09 10.36
CA ARG A 272 -19.72 -3.34 10.30
C ARG A 272 -20.07 -4.53 9.41
N LEU A 273 -19.42 -4.66 8.26
CA LEU A 273 -19.60 -5.81 7.36
C LEU A 273 -19.11 -7.12 7.99
N ALA A 274 -18.23 -7.05 8.96
CA ALA A 274 -17.69 -8.18 9.72
C ALA A 274 -18.26 -8.27 11.15
N ALA A 275 -19.56 -8.09 11.29
CA ALA A 275 -20.28 -8.22 12.56
C ALA A 275 -19.72 -7.36 13.72
N GLY A 276 -19.26 -6.16 13.42
CA GLY A 276 -18.72 -5.21 14.41
C GLY A 276 -17.33 -5.52 14.94
N ARG A 277 -16.60 -6.44 14.33
CA ARG A 277 -15.24 -6.82 14.75
C ARG A 277 -14.25 -5.68 14.55
N THR A 278 -13.52 -5.32 15.61
CA THR A 278 -12.49 -4.27 15.58
C THR A 278 -11.39 -4.58 14.56
N ARG A 279 -10.99 -3.56 13.79
CA ARG A 279 -9.91 -3.66 12.81
C ARG A 279 -8.59 -3.17 13.41
N LEU A 280 -7.50 -3.86 13.08
CA LEU A 280 -6.15 -3.53 13.56
C LEU A 280 -5.78 -2.08 13.24
N GLY A 281 -6.17 -1.56 12.06
CA GLY A 281 -5.89 -0.18 11.64
C GLY A 281 -6.69 0.90 12.37
N GLN A 282 -7.64 0.53 13.26
CA GLN A 282 -8.45 1.46 14.04
C GLN A 282 -8.11 1.45 15.55
N LEU A 283 -7.05 0.78 15.96
CA LEU A 283 -6.71 0.68 17.35
C LEU A 283 -6.38 2.04 17.96
N ASP A 284 -6.91 2.32 19.13
CA ASP A 284 -6.54 3.47 19.95
C ASP A 284 -5.29 3.11 20.77
N VAL A 285 -4.19 3.79 20.51
CA VAL A 285 -2.92 3.56 21.22
C VAL A 285 -2.98 3.90 22.73
N ARG A 286 -4.02 4.61 23.15
CA ARG A 286 -4.24 4.94 24.58
C ARG A 286 -4.90 3.79 25.36
N ASP A 287 -5.47 2.79 24.66
CA ASP A 287 -6.06 1.62 25.29
C ASP A 287 -4.94 0.74 25.89
N PRO A 288 -4.97 0.45 27.20
CA PRO A 288 -3.98 -0.41 27.86
C PRO A 288 -3.85 -1.80 27.23
N ASN A 289 -4.91 -2.36 26.66
CA ASN A 289 -4.87 -3.66 25.98
C ASN A 289 -4.10 -3.58 24.67
N VAL A 290 -4.18 -2.45 23.96
CA VAL A 290 -3.40 -2.19 22.73
C VAL A 290 -1.93 -2.02 23.07
N GLN A 291 -1.63 -1.29 24.16
CA GLN A 291 -0.27 -1.13 24.66
C GLN A 291 0.33 -2.48 25.09
N LYS A 292 -0.45 -3.29 25.81
CA LYS A 292 -0.03 -4.64 26.18
C LYS A 292 0.24 -5.52 24.95
N LEU A 293 -0.63 -5.47 23.93
CA LEU A 293 -0.42 -6.20 22.67
C LEU A 293 0.92 -5.82 22.05
N ALA A 294 1.25 -4.53 21.96
CA ALA A 294 2.50 -4.05 21.37
C ALA A 294 3.73 -4.57 22.13
N VAL A 295 3.69 -4.56 23.46
CA VAL A 295 4.77 -5.07 24.32
C VAL A 295 4.95 -6.58 24.17
N ASP A 296 3.86 -7.34 24.29
CA ASP A 296 3.88 -8.80 24.27
C ASP A 296 4.39 -9.34 22.93
N THR A 297 3.96 -8.72 21.82
CA THR A 297 4.28 -9.17 20.45
C THR A 297 5.52 -8.51 19.86
N GLY A 298 5.97 -7.40 20.43
CA GLY A 298 7.11 -6.65 19.94
C GLY A 298 6.86 -5.84 18.68
N ILE A 299 5.60 -5.57 18.32
CA ILE A 299 5.23 -4.68 17.22
C ILE A 299 5.37 -3.22 17.64
N ARG A 300 5.45 -2.32 16.64
CA ARG A 300 5.34 -0.88 16.83
C ARG A 300 3.96 -0.42 16.36
N ILE A 301 3.26 0.36 17.18
CA ILE A 301 1.99 0.97 16.78
C ILE A 301 2.20 2.47 16.70
N VAL A 302 1.83 3.04 15.55
CA VAL A 302 2.01 4.46 15.23
C VAL A 302 0.63 5.04 14.97
N ASP A 303 0.16 5.93 15.84
CA ASP A 303 -1.11 6.64 15.68
C ASP A 303 -0.90 7.83 14.73
N ILE A 304 -1.57 7.78 13.60
CA ILE A 304 -1.54 8.85 12.59
C ILE A 304 -2.86 9.63 12.52
N THR A 305 -3.74 9.48 13.52
CA THR A 305 -5.06 10.14 13.57
C THR A 305 -4.95 11.67 13.48
N ALA A 306 -3.91 12.24 14.12
CA ALA A 306 -3.71 13.70 14.16
C ALA A 306 -3.14 14.29 12.86
N LEU A 307 -2.67 13.46 11.91
CA LEU A 307 -2.19 13.96 10.63
C LEU A 307 -3.36 14.43 9.77
N PRO A 308 -3.14 15.45 8.93
CA PRO A 308 -4.15 15.84 7.95
C PRO A 308 -4.59 14.60 7.16
N ALA A 309 -5.87 14.45 6.96
CA ALA A 309 -6.41 13.54 5.97
C ALA A 309 -6.71 14.36 4.73
N GLY A 310 -6.23 13.94 3.58
CA GLY A 310 -6.69 14.50 2.32
C GLY A 310 -8.19 14.22 2.14
N GLU A 311 -8.60 13.75 0.98
CA GLU A 311 -10.01 13.42 0.72
C GLU A 311 -10.50 12.19 1.52
N ASP A 312 -9.58 11.28 1.91
CA ASP A 312 -9.91 10.01 2.56
C ASP A 312 -9.02 9.73 3.80
N THR A 313 -9.66 9.53 4.95
CA THR A 313 -8.98 9.16 6.21
C THR A 313 -8.23 7.82 6.12
N HIS A 314 -8.63 6.94 5.22
CA HIS A 314 -8.03 5.62 5.03
C HIS A 314 -6.67 5.66 4.29
N THR A 315 -6.43 6.73 3.53
CA THR A 315 -5.17 6.95 2.79
C THR A 315 -4.20 7.89 3.49
N ARG A 316 -4.44 8.26 4.74
CA ARG A 316 -3.60 9.20 5.54
C ARG A 316 -2.11 8.79 5.61
N TYR A 317 -1.81 7.49 5.47
CA TYR A 317 -0.43 7.01 5.36
C TYR A 317 0.33 7.60 4.16
N VAL A 318 -0.39 7.97 3.09
CA VAL A 318 0.20 8.61 1.91
C VAL A 318 0.83 9.96 2.30
N ASP A 319 0.06 10.80 3.03
CA ASP A 319 0.56 12.09 3.49
C ASP A 319 1.74 11.93 4.44
N LEU A 320 1.70 10.91 5.31
CA LEU A 320 2.82 10.57 6.19
C LEU A 320 4.08 10.23 5.40
N ILE A 321 3.99 9.32 4.43
CA ILE A 321 5.12 8.86 3.63
C ILE A 321 5.63 10.00 2.73
N SER A 322 4.73 10.69 2.06
CA SER A 322 5.05 11.80 1.15
C SER A 322 5.69 12.99 1.85
N SER A 323 5.43 13.16 3.14
CA SER A 323 6.09 14.22 3.95
C SER A 323 7.53 13.88 4.35
N GLN A 324 7.95 12.62 4.17
CA GLN A 324 9.31 12.17 4.53
C GLN A 324 10.27 12.41 3.37
N LYS A 325 11.08 13.45 3.44
CA LYS A 325 12.20 13.66 2.50
C LYS A 325 13.28 12.61 2.78
N SER A 326 13.42 11.63 1.90
CA SER A 326 14.37 10.52 2.00
C SER A 326 13.99 9.48 3.07
N ILE A 327 13.25 8.45 2.67
CA ILE A 327 13.11 7.23 3.48
C ILE A 327 14.42 6.44 3.36
N SER A 328 15.28 6.59 4.35
CA SER A 328 16.49 5.76 4.49
C SER A 328 16.13 4.44 5.17
N THR A 329 16.59 3.31 4.64
CA THR A 329 16.46 1.99 5.28
C THR A 329 17.10 1.91 6.65
N HIS A 330 18.07 2.81 6.96
CA HIS A 330 18.74 2.79 8.26
C HIS A 330 17.87 3.35 9.40
N ASN A 331 16.87 4.16 9.11
CA ASN A 331 15.89 4.62 10.10
C ASN A 331 14.62 5.20 9.44
N PRO A 332 13.74 4.36 8.89
CA PRO A 332 12.50 4.82 8.25
C PRO A 332 11.58 5.60 9.20
N PHE A 333 11.82 5.48 10.52
CA PHE A 333 11.01 6.12 11.57
C PHE A 333 11.59 7.44 12.10
N ALA A 334 12.79 7.85 11.69
CA ALA A 334 13.36 9.12 12.14
C ALA A 334 12.48 10.32 11.76
N GLY A 335 11.78 10.22 10.63
CA GLY A 335 10.82 11.22 10.17
C GLY A 335 9.52 11.24 10.97
N PHE A 336 9.02 10.09 11.44
CA PHE A 336 7.75 9.99 12.17
C PHE A 336 7.77 10.80 13.48
N ARG A 337 8.93 10.91 14.14
CA ARG A 337 9.08 11.75 15.34
C ARG A 337 8.88 13.23 15.05
N ARG A 338 9.24 13.71 13.85
CA ARG A 338 9.08 15.12 13.45
C ARG A 338 7.63 15.45 13.08
N ALA A 339 6.85 14.46 12.67
CA ALA A 339 5.45 14.65 12.27
C ALA A 339 4.47 14.72 13.45
N GLY A 340 4.96 14.71 14.71
CA GLY A 340 4.07 14.74 15.89
C GLY A 340 3.28 13.45 16.13
N VAL A 341 3.72 12.35 15.55
CA VAL A 341 3.04 11.05 15.60
C VAL A 341 3.37 10.33 16.90
N PHE A 342 2.36 9.76 17.54
CA PHE A 342 2.53 8.97 18.75
C PHE A 342 3.04 7.57 18.40
N VAL A 343 4.25 7.22 18.87
CA VAL A 343 4.87 5.90 18.65
C VAL A 343 4.93 5.14 19.96
N PHE A 344 4.31 3.98 20.01
CA PHE A 344 4.43 3.04 21.13
C PHE A 344 5.39 1.90 20.76
N ASN A 345 6.44 1.66 21.55
CA ASN A 345 7.44 0.63 21.32
C ASN A 345 7.64 -0.30 22.53
N GLN A 346 8.44 -1.36 22.35
CA GLN A 346 8.72 -2.40 23.36
C GLN A 346 9.26 -1.88 24.71
N ALA A 347 9.80 -0.68 24.78
CA ALA A 347 10.43 -0.16 26.01
C ALA A 347 9.39 0.38 27.01
N GLY A 348 8.08 0.28 26.72
CA GLY A 348 7.04 0.79 27.63
C GLY A 348 7.03 2.31 27.78
N ASN A 349 7.93 3.00 27.07
CA ASN A 349 8.01 4.46 27.09
C ASN A 349 7.19 5.03 25.94
N ALA A 350 6.07 5.67 26.31
CA ALA A 350 5.35 6.55 25.39
C ALA A 350 6.28 7.70 25.01
N LEU A 351 6.87 7.60 23.81
CA LEU A 351 7.56 8.75 23.22
C LEU A 351 6.49 9.73 22.77
N ARG A 352 6.08 10.61 23.69
CA ARG A 352 5.24 11.77 23.35
C ARG A 352 6.02 12.57 22.30
N GLY A 353 5.50 12.61 21.10
CA GLY A 353 5.93 13.60 20.13
C GLY A 353 5.67 14.97 20.76
N ILE A 354 6.70 15.79 20.90
CA ILE A 354 6.62 17.13 21.41
C ILE A 354 5.89 17.97 20.36
N GLY A 355 4.58 17.98 20.47
CA GLY A 355 3.72 18.98 19.84
C GLY A 355 3.61 20.17 20.76
N THR A 356 4.69 20.84 21.07
CA THR A 356 4.71 22.19 21.66
C THR A 356 6.09 22.77 21.53
N VAL A 357 6.38 23.35 20.39
CA VAL A 357 7.22 24.56 20.28
C VAL A 357 6.90 25.17 18.93
N LEU A 358 5.94 26.05 18.88
CA LEU A 358 5.88 27.24 18.06
C LEU A 358 4.68 28.07 18.54
N ALA A 359 4.81 28.58 19.76
CA ALA A 359 4.19 29.81 20.16
C ALA A 359 5.32 30.63 20.80
N ASN A 360 5.99 31.37 19.95
CA ASN A 360 6.55 32.70 20.17
C ASN A 360 7.21 33.16 18.87
#